data_a4af7d2a6aa6b349f7bfd7e1c14e8e8e
#
_entry.id   a4af7d2a6aa6b349f7bfd7e1c14e8e8e
#
_cell.length_a   1.000
_cell.length_b   1.000
_cell.length_c   1.000
_cell.angle_alpha   90.00
_cell.angle_beta   90.00
_cell.angle_gamma   90.00
#
_symmetry.space_group_name_H-M   'P 1'
#
loop_
_entity.id
_entity.type
_entity.pdbx_description
1 polymer ?
#
loop_
_entity_poly.entity_id
_entity_poly.type
_entity_poly.pdbx_seq_one_letter_code
_entity_poly.pdbx_strand_id
1 'polypeptide(L)'
;MQPAALAGVDVRLMLPLRADNRLTNLGSCSYLADVLQAGVKVYFYKIGFLHSKLMVSDDELTTVGSTNVDFRSFEHNFEVNAFIYDTETALQMREIFLQDQRECVQVFLKNWVKRPWWRKAAESVVRLMAPLL
;
A
#
# COMPACT_ATOMS: atom_id res chain seq x y z
N MET A 1 7.35 -4.83 -4.64
CA MET A 1 6.41 -5.61 -3.80
C MET A 1 5.98 -6.92 -4.47
N GLN A 2 5.32 -6.89 -5.65
CA GLN A 2 4.83 -8.12 -6.31
C GLN A 2 5.93 -9.16 -6.58
N PRO A 3 7.10 -8.82 -7.18
CA PRO A 3 8.16 -9.80 -7.39
C PRO A 3 8.65 -10.47 -6.11
N ALA A 4 8.77 -9.69 -5.02
CA ALA A 4 9.19 -10.24 -3.73
C ALA A 4 8.15 -11.22 -3.17
N ALA A 5 6.85 -10.87 -3.23
CA ALA A 5 5.78 -11.76 -2.77
C ALA A 5 5.71 -13.05 -3.60
N LEU A 6 5.87 -12.96 -4.93
CA LEU A 6 5.95 -14.12 -5.82
C LEU A 6 7.17 -15.01 -5.54
N ALA A 7 8.26 -14.42 -5.05
CA ALA A 7 9.45 -15.14 -4.60
C ALA A 7 9.31 -15.76 -3.19
N GLY A 8 8.15 -15.61 -2.54
CA GLY A 8 7.85 -16.20 -1.23
C GLY A 8 8.15 -15.31 -0.02
N VAL A 9 8.50 -14.05 -0.23
CA VAL A 9 8.70 -13.07 0.86
C VAL A 9 7.34 -12.70 1.48
N ASP A 10 7.28 -12.57 2.81
CA ASP A 10 6.08 -12.06 3.50
C ASP A 10 5.97 -10.54 3.33
N VAL A 11 5.28 -10.13 2.26
CA VAL A 11 5.05 -8.72 1.95
C VAL A 11 3.69 -8.28 2.50
N ARG A 12 3.70 -7.24 3.32
CA ARG A 12 2.51 -6.65 3.93
C ARG A 12 2.37 -5.20 3.54
N LEU A 13 1.19 -4.81 3.09
CA LEU A 13 0.84 -3.45 2.68
C LEU A 13 -0.29 -2.92 3.55
N MET A 14 -0.07 -1.80 4.22
CA MET A 14 -1.09 -1.09 4.98
C MET A 14 -1.51 0.17 4.23
N LEU A 15 -2.81 0.34 4.05
CA LEU A 15 -3.41 1.47 3.36
C LEU A 15 -4.48 2.13 4.23
N PRO A 16 -4.73 3.44 4.10
CA PRO A 16 -5.83 4.07 4.80
C PRO A 16 -7.17 3.55 4.29
N LEU A 17 -8.11 3.25 5.20
CA LEU A 17 -9.50 2.93 4.83
C LEU A 17 -10.22 4.17 4.27
N ARG A 18 -9.87 5.35 4.79
CA ARG A 18 -10.38 6.64 4.32
C ARG A 18 -9.23 7.41 3.68
N ALA A 19 -9.27 7.54 2.37
CA ALA A 19 -8.28 8.30 1.62
C ALA A 19 -8.68 9.78 1.52
N ASP A 20 -7.70 10.66 1.38
CA ASP A 20 -7.87 12.10 1.19
C ASP A 20 -8.67 12.44 -0.05
N ASN A 21 -8.33 11.77 -1.14
CA ASN A 21 -8.93 11.98 -2.44
C ASN A 21 -9.57 10.68 -2.95
N ARG A 22 -10.87 10.77 -3.29
CA ARG A 22 -11.64 9.62 -3.79
C ARG A 22 -11.13 9.10 -5.13
N LEU A 23 -10.63 9.98 -6.00
CA LEU A 23 -10.12 9.60 -7.32
C LEU A 23 -8.79 8.85 -7.20
N THR A 24 -7.85 9.37 -6.41
CA THR A 24 -6.57 8.71 -6.13
C THR A 24 -6.79 7.35 -5.48
N ASN A 25 -7.76 7.26 -4.55
CA ASN A 25 -8.13 5.99 -3.92
C ASN A 25 -8.68 4.96 -4.92
N LEU A 26 -9.57 5.39 -5.84
CA LEU A 26 -10.06 4.50 -6.90
C LEU A 26 -8.93 4.02 -7.80
N GLY A 27 -7.97 4.89 -8.15
CA GLY A 27 -6.76 4.54 -8.89
C GLY A 27 -5.95 3.48 -8.17
N SER A 28 -5.62 3.70 -6.90
CA SER A 28 -4.88 2.74 -6.07
C SER A 28 -5.64 1.42 -5.90
N CYS A 29 -6.96 1.46 -5.70
CA CYS A 29 -7.80 0.26 -5.60
C CYS A 29 -7.81 -0.59 -6.88
N SER A 30 -7.58 0.00 -8.05
CA SER A 30 -7.52 -0.74 -9.31
C SER A 30 -6.35 -1.73 -9.40
N TYR A 31 -5.25 -1.44 -8.69
CA TYR A 31 -4.05 -2.28 -8.65
C TYR A 31 -4.10 -3.35 -7.54
N LEU A 32 -5.03 -3.24 -6.58
CA LEU A 32 -5.06 -4.15 -5.44
C LEU A 32 -5.36 -5.60 -5.80
N ALA A 33 -6.12 -5.85 -6.88
CA ALA A 33 -6.35 -7.21 -7.34
C ALA A 33 -5.04 -7.88 -7.76
N ASP A 34 -4.19 -7.16 -8.51
CA ASP A 34 -2.90 -7.66 -9.00
C ASP A 34 -1.93 -7.90 -7.82
N VAL A 35 -1.92 -6.98 -6.86
CA VAL A 35 -1.10 -7.04 -5.64
C VAL A 35 -1.50 -8.24 -4.77
N LEU A 36 -2.81 -8.44 -4.55
CA LEU A 36 -3.34 -9.57 -3.79
C LEU A 36 -3.11 -10.91 -4.50
N GLN A 37 -3.19 -10.94 -5.83
CA GLN A 37 -2.92 -12.13 -6.63
C GLN A 37 -1.46 -12.54 -6.56
N ALA A 38 -0.55 -11.58 -6.45
CA ALA A 38 0.87 -11.83 -6.25
C ALA A 38 1.22 -12.37 -4.84
N GLY A 39 0.25 -12.40 -3.91
CA GLY A 39 0.44 -12.91 -2.56
C GLY A 39 0.75 -11.84 -1.50
N VAL A 40 0.72 -10.56 -1.87
CA VAL A 40 0.87 -9.47 -0.89
C VAL A 40 -0.33 -9.44 0.06
N LYS A 41 -0.07 -9.36 1.35
CA LYS A 41 -1.11 -9.22 2.38
C LYS A 41 -1.49 -7.76 2.53
N VAL A 42 -2.73 -7.40 2.20
CA VAL A 42 -3.22 -6.02 2.23
C VAL A 42 -4.12 -5.80 3.43
N TYR A 43 -3.91 -4.68 4.12
CA TYR A 43 -4.60 -4.26 5.33
C TYR A 43 -5.14 -2.85 5.19
N PHE A 44 -6.41 -2.61 5.52
CA PHE A 44 -7.00 -1.27 5.60
C PHE A 44 -7.06 -0.80 7.05
N TYR A 45 -6.33 0.28 7.36
CA TYR A 45 -6.31 0.91 8.66
C TYR A 45 -7.61 1.66 8.94
N LYS A 46 -8.25 1.38 10.10
CA LYS A 46 -9.60 1.88 10.44
C LYS A 46 -9.60 3.11 11.32
N ILE A 47 -8.60 3.25 12.17
CA ILE A 47 -8.56 4.27 13.22
C ILE A 47 -7.81 5.50 12.70
N GLY A 48 -8.56 6.57 12.39
CA GLY A 48 -7.97 7.82 11.97
C GLY A 48 -7.47 7.82 10.52
N PHE A 49 -6.55 8.73 10.26
CA PHE A 49 -6.00 9.00 8.94
C PHE A 49 -4.54 8.54 8.87
N LEU A 50 -4.27 7.50 8.11
CA LEU A 50 -2.92 7.01 7.86
C LEU A 50 -2.28 7.78 6.71
N HIS A 51 -1.25 8.57 7.00
CA HIS A 51 -0.52 9.35 5.99
C HIS A 51 1.00 9.10 6.00
N SER A 52 1.48 8.16 6.78
CA SER A 52 2.89 7.77 6.80
C SER A 52 3.29 7.05 5.51
N LYS A 53 4.49 7.34 5.01
CA LYS A 53 5.14 6.67 3.90
C LYS A 53 6.39 6.02 4.47
N LEU A 54 6.21 4.79 4.92
CA LEU A 54 7.21 4.01 5.64
C LEU A 54 7.32 2.62 5.01
N MET A 55 8.52 2.11 4.90
CA MET A 55 8.78 0.71 4.60
C MET A 55 9.84 0.18 5.55
N VAL A 56 9.67 -1.05 6.01
CA VAL A 56 10.69 -1.80 6.74
C VAL A 56 11.00 -3.06 5.94
N SER A 57 12.27 -3.39 5.81
CA SER A 57 12.74 -4.61 5.14
C SER A 57 13.74 -5.34 6.01
N ASP A 58 13.43 -6.62 6.26
CA ASP A 58 14.30 -7.65 6.85
C ASP A 58 14.96 -7.24 8.18
N ASP A 59 14.28 -6.38 8.96
CA ASP A 59 14.77 -5.86 10.24
C ASP A 59 16.11 -5.08 10.18
N GLU A 60 16.53 -4.65 8.99
CA GLU A 60 17.78 -3.97 8.74
C GLU A 60 17.61 -2.59 8.11
N LEU A 61 16.58 -2.44 7.27
CA LEU A 61 16.34 -1.23 6.50
C LEU A 61 14.97 -0.64 6.83
N THR A 62 14.97 0.65 7.13
CA THR A 62 13.76 1.47 7.17
C THR A 62 13.84 2.57 6.13
N THR A 63 12.77 2.79 5.37
CA THR A 63 12.62 3.99 4.55
C THR A 63 11.49 4.86 5.08
N VAL A 64 11.69 6.15 5.09
CA VAL A 64 10.68 7.14 5.46
C VAL A 64 10.78 8.35 4.56
N GLY A 65 9.65 8.86 4.08
CA GLY A 65 9.70 10.02 3.20
C GLY A 65 8.34 10.51 2.73
N SER A 66 8.32 11.09 1.55
CA SER A 66 7.13 11.65 0.94
C SER A 66 6.44 10.73 -0.06
N THR A 67 7.11 9.68 -0.56
CA THR A 67 6.64 8.81 -1.64
C THR A 67 5.46 7.95 -1.23
N ASN A 68 4.29 8.19 -1.82
CA ASN A 68 3.14 7.31 -1.69
C ASN A 68 3.31 6.05 -2.56
N VAL A 69 2.55 5.00 -2.23
CA VAL A 69 2.46 3.80 -3.07
C VAL A 69 1.40 4.04 -4.15
N ASP A 70 1.69 4.97 -5.05
CA ASP A 70 0.84 5.30 -6.19
C ASP A 70 1.67 5.63 -7.44
N PHE A 71 1.01 5.66 -8.60
CA PHE A 71 1.66 5.90 -9.90
C PHE A 71 2.31 7.28 -9.95
N ARG A 72 1.66 8.30 -9.41
CA ARG A 72 2.12 9.68 -9.47
C ARG A 72 3.42 9.87 -8.69
N SER A 73 3.50 9.30 -7.49
CA SER A 73 4.73 9.38 -6.68
C SER A 73 5.90 8.64 -7.31
N PHE A 74 5.65 7.54 -8.05
CA PHE A 74 6.73 6.77 -8.69
C PHE A 74 7.20 7.34 -10.03
N GLU A 75 6.34 8.02 -10.78
CA GLU A 75 6.64 8.39 -12.17
C GLU A 75 6.71 9.91 -12.41
N HIS A 76 6.04 10.72 -11.60
CA HIS A 76 5.86 12.14 -11.92
C HIS A 76 6.29 13.13 -10.83
N ASN A 77 6.16 12.76 -9.55
CA ASN A 77 6.48 13.69 -8.48
C ASN A 77 7.97 13.72 -8.16
N PHE A 78 8.44 14.87 -7.69
CA PHE A 78 9.71 14.94 -6.96
C PHE A 78 9.46 14.48 -5.53
N GLU A 79 10.10 13.39 -5.15
CA GLU A 79 9.94 12.76 -3.85
C GLU A 79 11.27 12.65 -3.12
N VAL A 80 11.23 12.73 -1.80
CA VAL A 80 12.41 12.56 -0.95
C VAL A 80 12.16 11.41 0.02
N ASN A 81 13.08 10.46 0.07
CA ASN A 81 13.07 9.37 1.04
C ASN A 81 14.42 9.24 1.72
N ALA A 82 14.40 9.08 3.03
CA ALA A 82 15.55 8.67 3.81
C ALA A 82 15.64 7.14 3.86
N PHE A 83 16.83 6.60 3.71
CA PHE A 83 17.14 5.18 3.87
C PHE A 83 17.97 5.03 5.14
N ILE A 84 17.45 4.35 6.13
CA ILE A 84 18.06 4.18 7.45
C ILE A 84 18.47 2.72 7.58
N TYR A 85 19.76 2.46 7.52
CA TYR A 85 20.36 1.13 7.71
C TYR A 85 20.72 0.96 9.18
N ASP A 86 19.74 0.60 9.99
CA ASP A 86 19.88 0.42 11.43
C ASP A 86 18.86 -0.59 11.94
N THR A 87 19.36 -1.67 12.54
CA THR A 87 18.53 -2.77 13.03
C THR A 87 17.60 -2.32 14.16
N GLU A 88 18.06 -1.47 15.07
CA GLU A 88 17.25 -1.01 16.19
C GLU A 88 16.04 -0.22 15.70
N THR A 89 16.28 0.74 14.80
CA THR A 89 15.22 1.53 14.15
C THR A 89 14.27 0.63 13.37
N ALA A 90 14.78 -0.35 12.60
CA ALA A 90 13.96 -1.25 11.81
C ALA A 90 13.05 -2.11 12.69
N LEU A 91 13.56 -2.65 13.80
CA LEU A 91 12.78 -3.41 14.77
C LEU A 91 11.69 -2.58 15.44
N GLN A 92 11.99 -1.35 15.84
CA GLN A 92 11.02 -0.42 16.43
C GLN A 92 9.89 -0.11 15.42
N MET A 93 10.23 0.21 14.18
CA MET A 93 9.25 0.51 13.14
C MET A 93 8.41 -0.70 12.76
N ARG A 94 9.01 -1.90 12.73
CA ARG A 94 8.27 -3.16 12.54
C ARG A 94 7.25 -3.37 13.66
N GLU A 95 7.63 -3.15 14.91
CA GLU A 95 6.72 -3.33 16.05
C GLU A 95 5.53 -2.35 15.96
N ILE A 96 5.79 -1.07 15.63
CA ILE A 96 4.75 -0.07 15.38
C ILE A 96 3.81 -0.53 14.25
N PHE A 97 4.34 -1.02 13.14
CA PHE A 97 3.54 -1.55 12.03
C PHE A 97 2.65 -2.72 12.48
N LEU A 98 3.19 -3.63 13.29
CA LEU A 98 2.44 -4.79 13.81
C LEU A 98 1.35 -4.39 14.80
N GLN A 99 1.59 -3.35 15.60
CA GLN A 99 0.57 -2.77 16.50
C GLN A 99 -0.56 -2.14 15.67
N ASP A 100 -0.24 -1.30 14.70
CA ASP A 100 -1.21 -0.68 13.81
C ASP A 100 -2.00 -1.70 12.99
N GLN A 101 -1.34 -2.80 12.60
CA GLN A 101 -1.98 -3.90 11.86
C GLN A 101 -3.13 -4.54 12.65
N ARG A 102 -3.10 -4.55 13.99
CA ARG A 102 -4.20 -5.04 14.85
C ARG A 102 -5.47 -4.22 14.69
N GLU A 103 -5.32 -2.96 14.31
CA GLU A 103 -6.42 -2.01 14.07
C GLU A 103 -6.90 -2.01 12.61
N CYS A 104 -6.39 -2.92 11.81
CA CYS A 104 -6.72 -3.04 10.40
C CYS A 104 -7.78 -4.10 10.10
N VAL A 105 -8.36 -3.98 8.91
CA VAL A 105 -9.12 -5.06 8.26
C VAL A 105 -8.28 -5.65 7.15
N GLN A 106 -7.99 -6.95 7.21
CA GLN A 106 -7.30 -7.64 6.14
C GLN A 106 -8.22 -7.84 4.93
N VAL A 107 -7.68 -7.59 3.76
CA VAL A 107 -8.36 -7.77 2.47
C VAL A 107 -7.96 -9.12 1.87
N PHE A 108 -8.95 -9.90 1.48
CA PHE A 108 -8.74 -11.18 0.82
C PHE A 108 -9.15 -11.10 -0.64
N LEU A 109 -8.34 -11.68 -1.53
CA LEU A 109 -8.58 -11.69 -2.98
C LEU A 109 -9.99 -12.20 -3.30
N LYS A 110 -10.42 -13.31 -2.67
CA LYS A 110 -11.75 -13.90 -2.88
C LYS A 110 -12.92 -12.93 -2.63
N ASN A 111 -12.76 -12.01 -1.68
CA ASN A 111 -13.76 -11.00 -1.36
C ASN A 111 -13.62 -9.77 -2.28
N TRP A 112 -12.37 -9.42 -2.62
CA TRP A 112 -12.06 -8.29 -3.47
C TRP A 112 -12.60 -8.45 -4.89
N VAL A 113 -12.48 -9.64 -5.47
CA VAL A 113 -12.98 -9.94 -6.83
C VAL A 113 -14.51 -10.06 -6.91
N LYS A 114 -15.20 -10.29 -5.78
CA LYS A 114 -16.68 -10.36 -5.73
C LYS A 114 -17.36 -8.99 -5.68
N ARG A 115 -16.60 -7.88 -5.65
CA ARG A 115 -17.17 -6.53 -5.65
C ARG A 115 -18.02 -6.29 -6.91
N PRO A 116 -19.03 -5.39 -6.84
CA PRO A 116 -19.91 -5.08 -7.96
C PRO A 116 -19.14 -4.67 -9.21
N TRP A 117 -19.57 -5.12 -10.38
CA TRP A 117 -18.91 -4.87 -11.66
C TRP A 117 -18.76 -3.38 -11.99
N TRP A 118 -19.72 -2.54 -11.61
CA TRP A 118 -19.69 -1.10 -11.84
C TRP A 118 -18.55 -0.41 -11.08
N ARG A 119 -18.17 -0.90 -9.88
CA ARG A 119 -16.97 -0.42 -9.17
C ARG A 119 -15.70 -0.76 -9.92
N LYS A 120 -15.60 -1.99 -10.43
CA LYS A 120 -14.44 -2.41 -11.24
C LYS A 120 -14.33 -1.59 -12.53
N ALA A 121 -15.47 -1.30 -13.18
CA ALA A 121 -15.50 -0.45 -14.36
C ALA A 121 -15.03 0.98 -14.04
N ALA A 122 -15.50 1.58 -12.94
CA ALA A 122 -15.05 2.90 -12.49
C ALA A 122 -13.53 2.90 -12.18
N GLU A 123 -13.03 1.89 -11.47
CA GLU A 123 -11.60 1.72 -11.19
C GLU A 123 -10.78 1.59 -12.48
N SER A 124 -11.27 0.85 -13.48
CA SER A 124 -10.60 0.69 -14.77
C SER A 124 -10.53 2.01 -15.55
N VAL A 125 -11.59 2.80 -15.53
CA VAL A 125 -11.59 4.14 -16.16
C VAL A 125 -10.59 5.07 -15.46
N VAL A 126 -10.61 5.09 -14.13
CA VAL A 126 -9.66 5.92 -13.35
C VAL A 126 -8.21 5.43 -13.55
N ARG A 127 -7.98 4.12 -13.72
CA ARG A 127 -6.66 3.58 -14.04
C ARG A 127 -6.11 4.12 -15.36
N LEU A 128 -6.95 4.29 -16.38
CA LEU A 128 -6.55 4.90 -17.65
C LEU A 128 -6.19 6.39 -17.50
N MET A 129 -6.78 7.06 -16.49
CA MET A 129 -6.50 8.46 -16.18
C MET A 129 -5.38 8.63 -15.14
N ALA A 130 -4.86 7.55 -14.56
CA ALA A 130 -3.84 7.59 -13.52
C ALA A 130 -2.59 8.44 -13.88
N PRO A 131 -2.13 8.49 -15.14
CA PRO A 131 -1.05 9.38 -15.54
C PRO A 131 -1.40 10.87 -15.47
N LEU A 132 -2.68 11.21 -15.38
CA LEU A 132 -3.19 12.61 -15.36
C LEU A 132 -3.65 13.05 -13.97
N LEU A 133 -3.73 12.12 -13.01
CA LEU A 133 -4.16 12.34 -11.63
C LEU A 133 -2.97 12.47 -10.70
#